data_6b942b17418c769f25a9098343793a12
#
_entry.id   6b942b17418c769f25a9098343793a12
#
_cell.length_a   1.000
_cell.length_b   1.000
_cell.length_c   1.000
_cell.angle_alpha   90.00
_cell.angle_beta   90.00
_cell.angle_gamma   90.00
#
_symmetry.space_group_name_H-M   'P 1'
#
loop_
_entity.id
_entity.type
_entity.pdbx_description
1 polymer ?
#
loop_
_entity_poly.entity_id
_entity_poly.type
_entity_poly.pdbx_seq_one_letter_code
_entity_poly.pdbx_strand_id
1 'polypeptide(L)'
;MTKSELIQKIAAKQPQLAYKDIELAVKAMLDFQSEALASGKRIEIRGFGSFSLHYRAARIARNPKTGGAVNLAGKYVPHFKPGKELRDRVNESRGRVPIQEESNQDE
;
A
#
# COMPACT_ATOMS: atom_id res chain seq x y z
N MET A 1 5.90 7.42 -6.39
CA MET A 1 6.56 7.97 -5.20
C MET A 1 7.07 6.85 -4.32
N THR A 2 8.35 6.85 -4.03
CA THR A 2 8.97 5.84 -3.18
C THR A 2 8.93 6.27 -1.72
N LYS A 3 9.27 5.34 -0.81
CA LYS A 3 9.37 5.66 0.62
C LYS A 3 10.39 6.77 0.87
N SER A 4 11.53 6.71 0.20
CA SER A 4 12.57 7.75 0.33
C SER A 4 12.07 9.11 -0.11
N GLU A 5 11.35 9.16 -1.22
CA GLU A 5 10.77 10.41 -1.70
C GLU A 5 9.71 10.97 -0.76
N LEU A 6 8.91 10.09 -0.17
CA LEU A 6 7.93 10.50 0.84
C LEU A 6 8.62 11.15 2.04
N ILE A 7 9.67 10.51 2.54
CA ILE A 7 10.44 11.05 3.67
C ILE A 7 11.02 12.42 3.31
N GLN A 8 11.60 12.56 2.12
CA GLN A 8 12.16 13.82 1.66
C GLN A 8 11.10 14.92 1.58
N LYS A 9 9.92 14.59 1.08
CA LYS A 9 8.82 15.57 0.99
C LYS A 9 8.32 16.02 2.34
N ILE A 10 8.22 15.10 3.29
CA ILE A 10 7.82 15.45 4.66
C ILE A 10 8.89 16.32 5.30
N ALA A 11 10.17 15.96 5.14
CA ALA A 11 11.27 16.72 5.69
C ALA A 11 11.29 18.16 5.15
N ALA A 12 11.01 18.34 3.88
CA ALA A 12 10.95 19.67 3.27
C ALA A 12 9.84 20.54 3.87
N LYS A 13 8.74 19.92 4.30
CA LYS A 13 7.62 20.65 4.92
C LYS A 13 7.76 20.82 6.41
N GLN A 14 8.72 20.16 7.03
CA GLN A 14 8.95 20.20 8.47
C GLN A 14 10.42 20.52 8.75
N PRO A 15 10.90 21.71 8.32
CA PRO A 15 12.34 22.02 8.41
C PRO A 15 12.84 22.15 9.85
N GLN A 16 11.93 22.29 10.81
CA GLN A 16 12.30 22.38 12.24
C GLN A 16 12.64 21.00 12.83
N LEU A 17 12.36 19.92 12.13
CA LEU A 17 12.63 18.57 12.60
C LEU A 17 13.89 18.02 11.93
N ALA A 18 14.66 17.24 12.69
CA ALA A 18 15.80 16.55 12.11
C ALA A 18 15.36 15.51 11.10
N TYR A 19 16.05 15.43 9.98
CA TYR A 19 15.72 14.46 8.93
C TYR A 19 15.66 13.03 9.47
N LYS A 20 16.61 12.68 10.32
CA LYS A 20 16.65 11.33 10.90
C LYS A 20 15.42 11.00 11.74
N ASP A 21 14.89 11.99 12.45
CA ASP A 21 13.68 11.79 13.25
C ASP A 21 12.48 11.54 12.36
N ILE A 22 12.38 12.24 11.23
CA ILE A 22 11.30 12.02 10.26
C ILE A 22 11.42 10.63 9.64
N GLU A 23 12.62 10.22 9.29
CA GLU A 23 12.88 8.90 8.73
C GLU A 23 12.46 7.81 9.71
N LEU A 24 12.81 7.94 10.98
CA LEU A 24 12.42 6.99 12.02
C LEU A 24 10.91 6.96 12.23
N ALA A 25 10.27 8.13 12.21
CA ALA A 25 8.82 8.22 12.39
C ALA A 25 8.06 7.53 11.25
N VAL A 26 8.46 7.77 10.01
CA VAL A 26 7.83 7.12 8.86
C VAL A 26 8.02 5.60 8.92
N LYS A 27 9.24 5.17 9.23
CA LYS A 27 9.53 3.74 9.38
C LYS A 27 8.66 3.11 10.47
N ALA A 28 8.55 3.79 11.62
CA ALA A 28 7.73 3.29 12.72
C ALA A 28 6.26 3.16 12.32
N MET A 29 5.72 4.15 11.61
CA MET A 29 4.33 4.08 11.14
C MET A 29 4.08 2.89 10.23
N LEU A 30 4.98 2.64 9.29
CA LEU A 30 4.85 1.50 8.38
C LEU A 30 5.02 0.17 9.11
N ASP A 31 5.95 0.09 10.05
CA ASP A 31 6.17 -1.12 10.84
C ASP A 31 4.97 -1.45 11.72
N PHE A 32 4.36 -0.45 12.37
CA PHE A 32 3.16 -0.65 13.18
C PHE A 32 2.00 -1.16 12.35
N GLN A 33 1.81 -0.60 11.15
CA GLN A 33 0.76 -1.06 10.25
C GLN A 33 1.00 -2.49 9.78
N SER A 34 2.23 -2.80 9.41
CA SER A 34 2.61 -4.15 8.98
C SER A 34 2.35 -5.16 10.10
N GLU A 35 2.73 -4.80 11.31
CA GLU A 35 2.57 -5.67 12.47
C GLU A 35 1.10 -5.87 12.81
N ALA A 36 0.29 -4.82 12.72
CA ALA A 36 -1.15 -4.93 12.96
C ALA A 36 -1.80 -5.89 11.97
N LEU A 37 -1.47 -5.76 10.69
CA LEU A 37 -2.01 -6.65 9.66
C LEU A 37 -1.50 -8.08 9.84
N ALA A 38 -0.23 -8.26 10.17
CA ALA A 38 0.32 -9.57 10.44
C ALA A 38 -0.34 -10.25 11.64
N SER A 39 -0.90 -9.46 12.55
CA SER A 39 -1.64 -9.95 13.71
C SER A 39 -3.14 -10.14 13.45
N GLY A 40 -3.57 -10.02 12.22
CA GLY A 40 -4.96 -10.22 11.82
C GLY A 40 -5.88 -9.04 12.08
N LYS A 41 -5.33 -7.86 12.35
CA LYS A 41 -6.11 -6.69 12.68
C LYS A 41 -6.45 -5.88 11.43
N ARG A 42 -7.55 -5.15 11.50
CA ARG A 42 -7.95 -4.17 10.51
C ARG A 42 -7.40 -2.81 10.90
N ILE A 43 -6.98 -2.03 9.91
CA ILE A 43 -6.52 -0.65 10.13
C ILE A 43 -7.53 0.28 9.47
N GLU A 44 -7.98 1.27 10.20
CA GLU A 44 -8.91 2.24 9.67
C GLU A 44 -8.36 3.65 9.91
N ILE A 45 -8.14 4.40 8.83
CA ILE A 45 -7.61 5.76 8.88
C ILE A 45 -8.67 6.68 8.30
N ARG A 46 -9.36 7.39 9.18
CA ARG A 46 -10.45 8.28 8.79
C ARG A 46 -9.94 9.33 7.80
N GLY A 47 -10.70 9.52 6.72
CA GLY A 47 -10.34 10.47 5.68
C GLY A 47 -9.38 9.90 4.63
N PHE A 48 -8.83 8.73 4.87
CA PHE A 48 -7.89 8.10 3.94
C PHE A 48 -8.40 6.76 3.41
N GLY A 49 -8.60 5.81 4.27
CA GLY A 49 -9.05 4.49 3.85
C GLY A 49 -8.83 3.44 4.91
N SER A 50 -9.02 2.20 4.54
CA SER A 50 -8.86 1.08 5.46
C SER A 50 -8.08 -0.05 4.81
N PHE A 51 -7.30 -0.75 5.65
CA PHE A 51 -6.62 -1.98 5.28
C PHE A 51 -7.30 -3.13 5.99
N SER A 52 -7.58 -4.19 5.27
CA SER A 52 -8.15 -5.41 5.83
C SER A 52 -7.48 -6.62 5.18
N LEU A 53 -7.73 -7.79 5.73
CA LEU A 53 -7.17 -9.02 5.19
C LEU A 53 -8.26 -9.76 4.43
N HIS A 54 -7.93 -10.20 3.23
CA HIS A 54 -8.80 -11.04 2.42
C HIS A 54 -8.17 -12.42 2.29
N TYR A 55 -8.99 -13.44 2.50
CA TYR A 55 -8.54 -14.81 2.33
C TYR A 55 -8.64 -15.21 0.87
N ARG A 56 -7.58 -15.75 0.34
CA ARG A 56 -7.54 -16.36 -1.00
C ARG A 56 -7.51 -17.87 -0.81
N ALA A 57 -8.57 -18.55 -1.25
CA ALA A 57 -8.67 -19.99 -1.11
C ALA A 57 -7.58 -20.69 -1.91
N ALA A 58 -7.20 -21.87 -1.45
CA ALA A 58 -6.31 -22.75 -2.21
C ALA A 58 -6.91 -23.03 -3.59
N ARG A 59 -6.07 -23.05 -4.59
CA ARG A 59 -6.53 -23.29 -5.97
C ARG A 59 -5.41 -23.92 -6.79
N ILE A 60 -5.80 -24.43 -7.95
CA ILE A 60 -4.87 -24.96 -8.93
C ILE A 60 -4.71 -23.90 -10.02
N ALA A 61 -3.48 -23.51 -10.29
CA ALA A 61 -3.14 -22.55 -11.34
C ALA A 61 -2.27 -23.26 -12.38
N ARG A 62 -2.12 -22.62 -13.54
CA ARG A 62 -1.20 -23.11 -14.57
C ARG A 62 0.07 -22.29 -14.59
N ASN A 63 1.18 -22.97 -14.69
CA ASN A 63 2.46 -22.33 -14.93
C ASN A 63 2.53 -21.90 -16.39
N PRO A 64 2.63 -20.61 -16.70
CA PRO A 64 2.66 -20.15 -18.09
C PRO A 64 3.87 -20.64 -18.87
N LYS A 65 4.96 -21.01 -18.20
CA LYS A 65 6.18 -21.47 -18.86
C LYS A 65 6.11 -22.94 -19.24
N THR A 66 5.51 -23.77 -18.38
CA THR A 66 5.48 -25.22 -18.59
C THR A 66 4.10 -25.73 -18.98
N GLY A 67 3.05 -24.96 -18.77
CA GLY A 67 1.68 -25.40 -18.95
C GLY A 67 1.21 -26.37 -17.88
N GLY A 68 2.07 -26.70 -16.91
CA GLY A 68 1.75 -27.65 -15.86
C GLY A 68 0.88 -27.06 -14.77
N ALA A 69 0.17 -27.92 -14.05
CA ALA A 69 -0.65 -27.52 -12.90
C ALA A 69 0.24 -27.20 -11.70
N VAL A 70 -0.09 -26.13 -11.00
CA VAL A 70 0.58 -25.71 -9.77
C VAL A 70 -0.46 -25.58 -8.68
N ASN A 71 -0.24 -26.25 -7.56
CA ASN A 71 -1.11 -26.13 -6.40
C ASN A 71 -0.72 -24.87 -5.60
N LEU A 72 -1.67 -23.96 -5.45
CA LEU A 72 -1.50 -22.76 -4.64
C LEU A 72 -2.24 -22.95 -3.32
N ALA A 73 -1.52 -22.85 -2.22
CA ALA A 73 -2.10 -22.91 -0.88
C ALA A 73 -2.97 -21.69 -0.62
N GLY A 74 -3.94 -21.84 0.25
CA GLY A 74 -4.72 -20.71 0.74
C GLY A 74 -3.83 -19.73 1.47
N LYS A 75 -4.15 -18.44 1.36
CA LYS A 75 -3.37 -17.39 2.00
C LYS A 75 -4.23 -16.17 2.30
N TYR A 76 -3.77 -15.35 3.22
CA TYR A 76 -4.34 -14.03 3.46
C TYR A 76 -3.52 -12.98 2.74
N VAL A 77 -4.21 -12.02 2.16
CA VAL A 77 -3.56 -10.90 1.49
C VAL A 77 -4.12 -9.59 2.03
N PRO A 78 -3.27 -8.57 2.21
CA PRO A 78 -3.76 -7.26 2.60
C PRO A 78 -4.52 -6.61 1.43
N HIS A 79 -5.59 -5.92 1.77
CA HIS A 79 -6.43 -5.23 0.80
C HIS A 79 -6.68 -3.82 1.30
N PHE A 80 -6.44 -2.83 0.44
CA PHE A 80 -6.71 -1.43 0.75
C PHE A 80 -7.98 -0.97 0.08
N LYS A 81 -8.87 -0.35 0.87
CA LYS A 81 -10.09 0.28 0.34
C LYS A 81 -10.01 1.76 0.65
N PRO A 82 -9.98 2.63 -0.37
CA PRO A 82 -9.95 4.07 -0.14
C PRO A 82 -11.24 4.54 0.51
N GLY A 83 -11.12 5.54 1.38
CA GLY A 83 -12.26 6.23 1.93
C GLY A 83 -12.88 7.20 0.92
N LYS A 84 -14.03 7.75 1.27
CA LYS A 84 -14.75 8.65 0.37
C LYS A 84 -13.93 9.87 -0.03
N GLU A 85 -13.26 10.49 0.93
CA GLU A 85 -12.48 11.70 0.65
C GLU A 85 -11.34 11.44 -0.34
N LEU A 86 -10.59 10.36 -0.15
CA LEU A 86 -9.50 10.01 -1.05
C LEU A 86 -10.04 9.65 -2.42
N ARG A 87 -11.10 8.85 -2.46
CA ARG A 87 -11.71 8.43 -3.72
C ARG A 87 -12.21 9.62 -4.52
N ASP A 88 -12.93 10.54 -3.87
CA ASP A 88 -13.47 11.72 -4.52
C ASP A 88 -12.34 12.62 -5.03
N ARG A 89 -11.30 12.80 -4.23
CA ARG A 89 -10.17 13.63 -4.59
C ARG A 89 -9.45 13.12 -5.83
N VAL A 90 -9.24 11.83 -5.93
CA VAL A 90 -8.64 11.20 -7.11
C VAL A 90 -9.55 11.35 -8.32
N ASN A 91 -10.84 11.11 -8.15
CA ASN A 91 -11.80 11.18 -9.24
C ASN A 91 -11.97 12.61 -9.77
N GLU A 92 -11.94 13.60 -8.91
CA GLU A 92 -12.04 15.00 -9.31
C GLU A 92 -10.85 15.47 -10.14
N SER A 93 -9.69 14.89 -9.92
CA SER A 93 -8.49 15.29 -10.66
C SER A 93 -8.38 14.64 -12.03
N ARG A 94 -9.24 13.68 -12.37
CA ARG A 94 -9.11 12.88 -13.60
C ARG A 94 -9.13 13.70 -14.90
N GLY A 95 -9.83 14.83 -14.91
CA GLY A 95 -9.93 15.67 -16.09
C GLY A 95 -8.83 16.72 -16.20
N ARG A 96 -7.97 16.84 -15.18
CA ARG A 96 -6.94 17.87 -15.11
C ARG A 96 -5.55 17.29 -15.05
N VAL A 97 -5.42 16.10 -14.49
CA VAL A 97 -4.13 15.45 -14.28
C VAL A 97 -4.17 14.07 -14.93
N PRO A 98 -3.34 13.82 -15.93
CA PRO A 98 -3.28 12.49 -16.51
C PRO A 98 -2.65 11.51 -15.55
N ILE A 99 -3.06 10.26 -15.66
CA ILE A 99 -2.44 9.20 -14.87
C ILE A 99 -1.01 9.02 -15.33
N GLN A 100 -0.09 9.05 -14.38
CA GLN A 100 1.32 8.81 -14.65
C GLN A 100 1.59 7.32 -14.50
N GLU A 101 1.88 6.68 -15.61
CA GLU A 101 2.21 5.27 -15.60
C GLU A 101 3.71 5.12 -15.46
N GLU A 102 4.12 4.55 -14.37
CA GLU A 102 5.52 4.19 -14.16
C GLU A 102 5.70 2.76 -14.61
N SER A 103 6.91 2.42 -15.01
CA SER A 103 7.20 1.04 -15.35
C SER A 103 6.88 0.18 -14.13
N ASN A 104 6.08 -0.81 -14.37
CA ASN A 104 5.51 -1.60 -13.31
C ASN A 104 6.54 -2.59 -12.81
N GLN A 105 6.77 -2.54 -11.51
CA GLN A 105 7.73 -3.43 -10.84
C GLN A 105 6.97 -4.51 -10.08
N ASP A 106 6.02 -5.11 -10.71
CA ASP A 106 5.21 -6.12 -10.07
C ASP A 106 6.03 -7.29 -9.56
N GLU A 107 5.77 -7.62 -8.34
CA GLU A 107 6.38 -8.77 -7.68
C GLU A 107 5.50 -9.99 -7.79
#